data_587fe79d3d29cc2e6df7b6f489d05b20
#
_entry.id   587fe79d3d29cc2e6df7b6f489d05b20
#
_cell.length_a   1.000
_cell.length_b   1.000
_cell.length_c   1.000
_cell.angle_alpha   90.00
_cell.angle_beta   90.00
_cell.angle_gamma   90.00
#
_symmetry.space_group_name_H-M   'P 1'
#
loop_
_entity.id
_entity.type
_entity.pdbx_description
1 polymer ?
#
loop_
_entity_poly.entity_id
_entity_poly.type
_entity_poly.pdbx_seq_one_letter_code
_entity_poly.pdbx_strand_id
1 'polypeptide(L)'
;MLFRSQLAPRVGEFVIDKPGKGAFYATPLHALLQGRGITHLVFMGVTTEVCVQTSMREANDRGYDCLLVEDGTASYFPEFKQATLDMIRAQGAIVGWTSPAAPLIESLYA
;
A
#
# COMPACT_ATOMS: atom_id res chain seq x y z
N MET A 1 -14.98 -5.51 -12.96
CA MET A 1 -13.64 -4.90 -12.82
C MET A 1 -12.66 -5.64 -13.72
N LEU A 2 -11.85 -4.89 -14.47
CA LEU A 2 -10.88 -5.47 -15.40
C LEU A 2 -9.47 -5.33 -14.82
N PHE A 3 -8.71 -6.43 -14.88
CA PHE A 3 -7.31 -6.46 -14.49
C PHE A 3 -6.43 -6.80 -15.68
N ARG A 4 -5.21 -6.28 -15.71
CA ARG A 4 -4.21 -6.79 -16.65
C ARG A 4 -3.88 -8.23 -16.29
N SER A 5 -3.62 -9.09 -17.31
CA SER A 5 -3.39 -10.51 -17.08
C SER A 5 -2.22 -10.79 -16.12
N GLN A 6 -1.17 -9.95 -16.14
CA GLN A 6 -0.02 -10.10 -15.25
C GLN A 6 -0.35 -9.77 -13.80
N LEU A 7 -1.41 -8.99 -13.57
CA LEU A 7 -1.80 -8.52 -12.24
C LEU A 7 -3.17 -9.06 -11.83
N ALA A 8 -3.70 -10.03 -12.55
CA ALA A 8 -4.98 -10.64 -12.18
C ALA A 8 -4.84 -11.32 -10.82
N PRO A 9 -5.88 -11.21 -9.96
CA PRO A 9 -5.86 -11.87 -8.66
C PRO A 9 -5.69 -13.38 -8.82
N ARG A 10 -4.89 -13.97 -7.96
CA ARG A 10 -4.73 -15.43 -7.88
C ARG A 10 -5.76 -16.02 -6.95
N VAL A 11 -5.97 -17.33 -7.07
CA VAL A 11 -6.84 -18.06 -6.15
C VAL A 11 -6.33 -17.86 -4.72
N GLY A 12 -7.24 -17.49 -3.82
CA GLY A 12 -6.90 -17.26 -2.41
C GLY A 12 -6.54 -15.81 -2.08
N GLU A 13 -6.37 -14.95 -3.08
CA GLU A 13 -6.18 -13.52 -2.84
C GLU A 13 -7.52 -12.83 -2.65
N PHE A 14 -7.57 -11.87 -1.73
CA PHE A 14 -8.77 -11.06 -1.52
C PHE A 14 -8.94 -10.03 -2.63
N VAL A 15 -10.15 -9.91 -3.15
CA VAL A 15 -10.54 -8.82 -4.04
C VAL A 15 -11.64 -8.05 -3.36
N ILE A 16 -11.39 -6.78 -3.06
CA ILE A 16 -12.30 -5.96 -2.27
C ILE A 16 -12.72 -4.75 -3.09
N ASP A 17 -14.03 -4.59 -3.27
CA ASP A 17 -14.58 -3.37 -3.82
C ASP A 17 -14.67 -2.35 -2.71
N LYS A 18 -14.05 -1.19 -2.91
CA LYS A 18 -14.02 -0.15 -1.90
C LYS A 18 -14.85 1.06 -2.33
N PRO A 19 -15.71 1.57 -1.43
CA PRO A 19 -16.57 2.72 -1.76
C PRO A 19 -15.84 4.05 -1.74
N GLY A 20 -14.70 4.13 -1.05
CA GLY A 20 -13.93 5.36 -0.89
C GLY A 20 -12.51 5.23 -1.43
N LYS A 21 -11.69 6.25 -1.16
CA LYS A 21 -10.30 6.26 -1.60
C LYS A 21 -9.45 5.32 -0.76
N GLY A 22 -9.68 5.28 0.54
CA GLY A 22 -8.96 4.40 1.44
C GLY A 22 -9.46 2.97 1.37
N ALA A 23 -8.54 2.02 1.49
CA ALA A 23 -8.87 0.59 1.38
C ALA A 23 -9.59 0.04 2.59
N PHE A 24 -9.51 0.70 3.73
CA PHE A 24 -10.14 0.25 4.98
C PHE A 24 -11.56 0.79 5.18
N TYR A 25 -11.86 1.95 4.61
CA TYR A 25 -13.14 2.61 4.83
C TYR A 25 -14.29 1.76 4.29
N ALA A 26 -15.20 1.38 5.19
CA ALA A 26 -16.40 0.59 4.88
C ALA A 26 -16.09 -0.69 4.09
N THR A 27 -14.95 -1.33 4.40
CA THR A 27 -14.56 -2.61 3.82
C THR A 27 -14.20 -3.60 4.92
N PRO A 28 -14.20 -4.91 4.63
CA PRO A 28 -13.79 -5.91 5.61
C PRO A 28 -12.27 -6.09 5.70
N LEU A 29 -11.45 -5.23 5.07
CA LEU A 29 -10.02 -5.46 4.95
C LEU A 29 -9.33 -5.66 6.30
N HIS A 30 -9.62 -4.79 7.27
CA HIS A 30 -8.98 -4.89 8.59
C HIS A 30 -9.28 -6.24 9.26
N ALA A 31 -10.53 -6.66 9.23
CA ALA A 31 -10.93 -7.96 9.82
C ALA A 31 -10.26 -9.14 9.09
N LEU A 32 -10.14 -9.06 7.76
CA LEU A 32 -9.49 -10.09 6.97
C LEU A 32 -7.99 -10.20 7.29
N LEU A 33 -7.31 -9.06 7.43
CA LEU A 33 -5.90 -9.03 7.79
C LEU A 33 -5.67 -9.54 9.21
N GLN A 34 -6.50 -9.11 10.14
CA GLN A 34 -6.43 -9.56 11.54
C GLN A 34 -6.66 -11.07 11.63
N GLY A 35 -7.62 -11.60 10.89
CA GLY A 35 -7.91 -13.02 10.87
C GLY A 35 -6.75 -13.89 10.38
N ARG A 36 -5.82 -13.31 9.61
CA ARG A 36 -4.60 -13.99 9.14
C ARG A 36 -3.36 -13.63 9.97
N GLY A 37 -3.50 -12.84 11.02
CA GLY A 37 -2.38 -12.45 11.85
C GLY A 37 -1.36 -11.55 11.14
N ILE A 38 -1.79 -10.80 10.13
CA ILE A 38 -0.90 -9.94 9.34
C ILE A 38 -0.62 -8.67 10.12
N THR A 39 0.66 -8.31 10.24
CA THR A 39 1.12 -7.12 10.95
C THR A 39 1.88 -6.14 10.06
N HIS A 40 2.38 -6.60 8.92
CA HIS A 40 3.20 -5.81 8.00
C HIS A 40 2.53 -5.79 6.63
N LEU A 41 2.44 -4.60 6.03
CA LEU A 41 1.78 -4.40 4.74
C LEU A 41 2.74 -3.75 3.75
N VAL A 42 2.72 -4.25 2.53
CA VAL A 42 3.42 -3.64 1.41
C VAL A 42 2.37 -3.02 0.49
N PHE A 43 2.55 -1.74 0.19
CA PHE A 43 1.61 -0.97 -0.62
C PHE A 43 2.15 -0.71 -2.01
N MET A 44 1.27 -0.84 -2.98
CA MET A 44 1.49 -0.49 -4.38
C MET A 44 0.19 0.02 -4.97
N GLY A 45 0.26 0.63 -6.13
CA GLY A 45 -0.94 1.03 -6.86
C GLY A 45 -0.99 2.51 -7.16
N VAL A 46 -2.17 2.96 -7.51
CA VAL A 46 -2.43 4.35 -7.93
C VAL A 46 -3.68 4.88 -7.24
N THR A 47 -3.74 6.15 -6.99
CA THR A 47 -2.75 7.20 -7.19
C THR A 47 -1.98 7.40 -5.89
N THR A 48 -0.70 7.68 -5.98
CA THR A 48 0.21 7.74 -4.82
C THR A 48 -0.32 8.63 -3.69
N GLU A 49 -0.71 9.86 -3.99
CA GLU A 49 -1.14 10.83 -2.98
C GLU A 49 -2.61 10.68 -2.57
N VAL A 50 -3.38 9.86 -3.26
CA VAL A 50 -4.81 9.71 -2.97
C VAL A 50 -5.08 8.35 -2.33
N CYS A 51 -5.39 7.33 -3.12
CA CYS A 51 -5.79 6.02 -2.57
C CYS A 51 -4.66 5.35 -1.78
N VAL A 52 -3.44 5.42 -2.28
CA VAL A 52 -2.30 4.77 -1.66
C VAL A 52 -1.95 5.45 -0.33
N GLN A 53 -1.75 6.76 -0.34
CA GLN A 53 -1.42 7.49 0.89
C GLN A 53 -2.53 7.38 1.93
N THR A 54 -3.79 7.54 1.51
CA THR A 54 -4.94 7.43 2.42
C THR A 54 -4.97 6.08 3.09
N SER A 55 -4.83 5.01 2.31
CA SER A 55 -4.83 3.63 2.85
C SER A 55 -3.67 3.40 3.80
N MET A 56 -2.50 3.91 3.45
CA MET A 56 -1.30 3.71 4.25
C MET A 56 -1.36 4.45 5.58
N ARG A 57 -1.90 5.67 5.58
CA ARG A 57 -2.07 6.44 6.83
C ARG A 57 -3.06 5.75 7.77
N GLU A 58 -4.16 5.25 7.24
CA GLU A 58 -5.12 4.51 8.06
C GLU A 58 -4.52 3.21 8.56
N ALA A 59 -3.79 2.48 7.74
CA ALA A 59 -3.11 1.25 8.15
C ALA A 59 -2.14 1.53 9.30
N ASN A 60 -1.37 2.61 9.20
CA ASN A 60 -0.45 3.01 10.27
C ASN A 60 -1.20 3.31 11.56
N ASP A 61 -2.30 4.06 11.47
CA ASP A 61 -3.13 4.37 12.64
C ASP A 61 -3.73 3.11 13.27
N ARG A 62 -3.98 2.07 12.47
CA ARG A 62 -4.50 0.79 12.96
C ARG A 62 -3.42 -0.15 13.49
N GLY A 63 -2.16 0.27 13.48
CA GLY A 63 -1.05 -0.47 14.08
C GLY A 63 -0.26 -1.37 13.13
N TYR A 64 -0.50 -1.27 11.83
CA TYR A 64 0.31 -2.01 10.85
C TYR A 64 1.63 -1.30 10.59
N ASP A 65 2.68 -2.08 10.37
CA ASP A 65 3.93 -1.57 9.83
C ASP A 65 3.82 -1.53 8.30
N CYS A 66 4.10 -0.37 7.72
CA CYS A 66 3.79 -0.12 6.31
C CYS A 66 5.04 0.20 5.50
N LEU A 67 5.11 -0.35 4.28
CA LEU A 67 6.16 -0.05 3.32
C LEU A 67 5.51 0.24 1.96
N LEU A 68 5.93 1.33 1.33
CA LEU A 68 5.48 1.70 -0.01
C LEU A 68 6.57 1.37 -1.03
N VAL A 69 6.20 0.66 -2.09
CA VAL A 69 7.10 0.36 -3.20
C VAL A 69 7.15 1.58 -4.11
N GLU A 70 8.32 2.24 -4.18
CA GLU A 70 8.47 3.55 -4.84
C GLU A 70 8.20 3.48 -6.35
N ASP A 71 8.65 2.43 -7.01
CA ASP A 71 8.41 2.21 -8.44
C ASP A 71 7.16 1.38 -8.71
N GLY A 72 6.41 1.05 -7.68
CA GLY A 72 5.11 0.36 -7.77
C GLY A 72 3.92 1.29 -7.59
N THR A 73 4.15 2.60 -7.57
CA THR A 73 3.10 3.59 -7.41
C THR A 73 3.31 4.74 -8.38
N ALA A 74 2.23 5.41 -8.76
CA ALA A 74 2.30 6.49 -9.73
C ALA A 74 1.29 7.59 -9.42
N SER A 75 1.61 8.80 -9.87
CA SER A 75 0.75 9.97 -9.79
C SER A 75 0.71 10.64 -11.17
N TYR A 76 -0.35 11.38 -11.43
CA TYR A 76 -0.40 12.27 -12.59
C TYR A 76 0.60 13.40 -12.48
N PHE A 77 1.06 13.71 -11.25
CA PHE A 77 1.98 14.81 -10.97
C PHE A 77 3.20 14.25 -10.24
N PRO A 78 4.38 14.22 -10.91
CA PRO A 78 5.60 13.67 -10.28
C PRO A 78 5.95 14.34 -8.96
N GLU A 79 5.71 15.63 -8.84
CA GLU A 79 5.97 16.40 -7.62
C GLU A 79 5.07 15.96 -6.46
N PHE A 80 3.84 15.51 -6.75
CA PHE A 80 2.94 14.99 -5.72
C PHE A 80 3.41 13.63 -5.23
N LYS A 81 3.87 12.79 -6.14
CA LYS A 81 4.47 11.51 -5.76
C LYS A 81 5.67 11.72 -4.86
N GLN A 82 6.59 12.61 -5.26
CA GLN A 82 7.79 12.86 -4.47
C GLN A 82 7.45 13.41 -3.08
N ALA A 83 6.52 14.36 -3.01
CA ALA A 83 6.08 14.92 -1.73
C ALA A 83 5.46 13.82 -0.85
N THR A 84 4.67 12.93 -1.42
CA THR A 84 4.07 11.82 -0.67
C THR A 84 5.13 10.89 -0.10
N LEU A 85 6.12 10.50 -0.90
CA LEU A 85 7.23 9.68 -0.43
C LEU A 85 7.97 10.36 0.72
N ASP A 86 8.24 11.65 0.59
CA ASP A 86 8.92 12.43 1.63
C ASP A 86 8.10 12.50 2.92
N MET A 87 6.79 12.71 2.80
CA MET A 87 5.88 12.77 3.97
C MET A 87 5.79 11.43 4.68
N ILE A 88 5.76 10.34 3.94
CA ILE A 88 5.68 8.99 4.52
C ILE A 88 6.93 8.69 5.36
N ARG A 89 8.11 9.04 4.83
CA ARG A 89 9.39 8.78 5.49
C ARG A 89 9.74 9.79 6.59
N ALA A 90 9.10 10.94 6.59
CA ALA A 90 9.42 12.01 7.53
C ALA A 90 9.33 11.54 8.98
N GLN A 91 10.03 12.22 9.86
CA GLN A 91 10.00 11.96 11.29
C GLN A 91 10.35 10.51 11.67
N GLY A 92 11.35 9.95 10.99
CA GLY A 92 11.80 8.59 11.26
C GLY A 92 10.80 7.53 10.79
N ALA A 93 10.24 7.72 9.61
CA ALA A 93 9.24 6.82 9.02
C ALA A 93 7.94 6.79 9.84
N ILE A 94 7.46 7.97 10.24
CA ILE A 94 6.28 8.06 11.11
C ILE A 94 5.03 7.42 10.50
N VAL A 95 4.89 7.44 9.18
CA VAL A 95 3.82 6.73 8.47
C VAL A 95 4.31 5.37 8.00
N GLY A 96 5.53 5.29 7.51
CA GLY A 96 6.08 4.03 7.02
C GLY A 96 7.40 4.24 6.28
N TRP A 97 7.89 3.13 5.72
CA TRP A 97 9.12 3.09 4.94
C TRP A 97 8.80 3.09 3.45
N THR A 98 9.81 3.38 2.65
CA THR A 98 9.70 3.24 1.20
C THR A 98 10.90 2.48 0.66
N SER A 99 10.73 1.78 -0.43
CA SER A 99 11.79 1.03 -1.09
C SER A 99 11.48 0.83 -2.57
N PRO A 100 12.47 0.85 -3.45
CA PRO A 100 12.29 0.28 -4.78
C PRO A 100 11.93 -1.20 -4.69
N ALA A 101 11.31 -1.74 -5.74
CA ALA A 101 10.87 -3.14 -5.74
C ALA A 101 12.05 -4.13 -5.69
N ALA A 102 13.14 -3.85 -6.41
CA ALA A 102 14.23 -4.81 -6.54
C ALA A 102 14.86 -5.21 -5.20
N PRO A 103 15.32 -4.29 -4.33
CA PRO A 103 15.89 -4.70 -3.04
C PRO A 103 14.86 -5.37 -2.12
N LEU A 104 13.59 -4.99 -2.21
CA LEU A 104 12.54 -5.65 -1.44
C LEU A 104 12.38 -7.11 -1.86
N ILE A 105 12.30 -7.35 -3.18
CA ILE A 105 12.17 -8.70 -3.72
C ILE A 105 13.37 -9.56 -3.31
N GLU A 106 14.60 -9.02 -3.44
CA GLU A 106 15.80 -9.72 -3.01
C GLU A 106 15.74 -10.12 -1.53
N SER A 107 15.28 -9.23 -0.67
CA SER A 107 15.21 -9.52 0.76
C SER A 107 14.19 -10.62 1.09
N LEU A 108 13.12 -10.74 0.30
CA LEU A 108 12.11 -11.77 0.49
C LEU A 108 12.59 -13.16 0.10
N TYR A 109 13.59 -13.24 -0.80
CA TYR A 109 14.13 -14.50 -1.29
C TYR A 109 15.57 -14.76 -0.85
N ALA A 110 16.05 -13.97 0.08
CA ALA A 110 17.40 -14.12 0.64
C ALA A 110 17.53 -15.34 1.54
#